data_e2c9f020957cee2c544e32c0b8379c8d
#
_entry.id   e2c9f020957cee2c544e32c0b8379c8d
#
_cell.length_a   1.000
_cell.length_b   1.000
_cell.length_c   1.000
_cell.angle_alpha   90.00
_cell.angle_beta   90.00
_cell.angle_gamma   90.00
#
_symmetry.space_group_name_H-M   'P 1'
#
loop_
_entity.id
_entity.type
_entity.pdbx_description
1 polymer ?
#
loop_
_entity_poly.entity_id
_entity_poly.type
_entity_poly.pdbx_seq_one_letter_code
_entity_poly.pdbx_strand_id
1 'polypeptide(L)'
;MKIYDYVKLKNKRVFVSGGSGVIGTELVKKLNKMGAIIFVGDLKPRPKSFSKNIVYRQGDLNYITKEELEGFNPDFFFHLAATFERSEESFEFWNENYEHNVKLSHHLMTKLRNCKSLKKVIFASSYLIYDPQL
;
A
#
# COMPACT_ATOMS: atom_id res chain seq x y z
N MET A 1 -9.05 16.65 27.15
CA MET A 1 -8.71 16.19 25.79
C MET A 1 -7.90 14.91 25.94
N LYS A 2 -8.51 13.76 25.72
CA LYS A 2 -7.75 12.52 25.69
C LYS A 2 -6.78 12.62 24.52
N ILE A 3 -5.50 12.73 24.82
CA ILE A 3 -4.44 12.50 23.86
C ILE A 3 -4.66 11.06 23.42
N TYR A 4 -5.16 10.88 22.21
CA TYR A 4 -5.19 9.55 21.61
C TYR A 4 -3.76 9.02 21.73
N ASP A 5 -3.61 7.90 22.42
CA ASP A 5 -2.36 7.17 22.42
C ASP A 5 -2.02 6.94 20.95
N TYR A 6 -1.11 7.76 20.42
CA TYR A 6 -0.52 7.52 19.13
C TYR A 6 0.03 6.11 19.22
N VAL A 7 -0.61 5.18 18.51
CA VAL A 7 -0.15 3.81 18.44
C VAL A 7 1.34 3.89 18.21
N LYS A 8 2.12 3.44 19.19
CA LYS A 8 3.58 3.49 19.11
C LYS A 8 3.99 2.57 17.98
N LEU A 9 4.17 3.12 16.79
CA LEU A 9 4.61 2.38 15.60
C LEU A 9 6.12 2.14 15.58
N LYS A 10 6.80 2.59 16.63
CA LYS A 10 8.24 2.36 16.78
C LYS A 10 8.55 0.85 16.66
N ASN A 11 9.43 0.53 15.73
CA ASN A 11 9.86 -0.84 15.40
C ASN A 11 8.75 -1.75 14.84
N LYS A 12 7.56 -1.21 14.54
CA LYS A 12 6.53 -1.95 13.81
C LYS A 12 6.85 -2.00 12.32
N ARG A 13 6.63 -3.14 11.71
CA ARG A 13 6.93 -3.39 10.30
C ARG A 13 5.67 -3.08 9.49
N VAL A 14 5.78 -2.11 8.59
CA VAL A 14 4.65 -1.61 7.79
C VAL A 14 4.95 -1.79 6.32
N PHE A 15 4.13 -2.57 5.64
CA PHE A 15 4.13 -2.68 4.18
C PHE A 15 3.15 -1.68 3.58
N VAL A 16 3.57 -0.93 2.56
CA VAL A 16 2.74 0.04 1.86
C VAL A 16 2.82 -0.23 0.36
N SER A 17 1.72 -0.57 -0.26
CA SER A 17 1.60 -0.61 -1.72
C SER A 17 1.13 0.74 -2.25
N GLY A 18 1.76 1.22 -3.33
CA GLY A 18 1.44 2.55 -3.88
C GLY A 18 1.98 3.71 -3.03
N GLY A 19 3.11 3.49 -2.35
CA GLY A 19 3.66 4.47 -1.43
C GLY A 19 4.30 5.69 -2.07
N SER A 20 4.49 5.74 -3.39
CA SER A 20 5.02 6.91 -4.11
C SER A 20 3.94 7.87 -4.63
N GLY A 21 2.68 7.52 -4.46
CA GLY A 21 1.55 8.39 -4.81
C GLY A 21 1.39 9.58 -3.84
N VAL A 22 0.39 10.43 -4.09
CA VAL A 22 0.13 11.63 -3.28
C VAL A 22 -0.13 11.26 -1.81
N ILE A 23 -1.08 10.36 -1.56
CA ILE A 23 -1.40 9.90 -0.20
C ILE A 23 -0.25 9.07 0.36
N GLY A 24 0.29 8.15 -0.44
CA GLY A 24 1.33 7.23 -0.02
C GLY A 24 2.61 7.93 0.45
N THR A 25 3.04 8.95 -0.27
CA THR A 25 4.25 9.72 0.09
C THR A 25 4.12 10.37 1.46
N GLU A 26 2.98 10.99 1.76
CA GLU A 26 2.74 11.62 3.05
C GLU A 26 2.57 10.59 4.18
N LEU A 27 1.87 9.48 3.90
CA LEU A 27 1.75 8.38 4.86
C LEU A 27 3.13 7.81 5.23
N VAL A 28 3.96 7.50 4.24
CA VAL A 28 5.30 6.92 4.45
C VAL A 28 6.18 7.86 5.27
N LYS A 29 6.17 9.17 4.97
CA LYS A 29 6.89 10.16 5.77
C LYS A 29 6.43 10.17 7.24
N LYS A 30 5.11 10.13 7.44
CA LYS A 30 4.54 10.12 8.80
C LYS A 30 4.90 8.84 9.56
N LEU A 31 4.76 7.68 8.93
CA LEU A 31 5.15 6.39 9.50
C LEU A 31 6.64 6.36 9.88
N ASN A 32 7.49 6.91 9.01
CA ASN A 32 8.93 7.00 9.28
C ASN A 32 9.23 7.87 10.51
N LYS A 33 8.57 9.03 10.64
CA LYS A 33 8.67 9.88 11.83
C LYS A 33 8.20 9.19 13.11
N MET A 34 7.25 8.27 13.00
CA MET A 34 6.76 7.47 14.12
C MET A 34 7.65 6.27 14.47
N GLY A 35 8.77 6.11 13.76
CA GLY A 35 9.76 5.06 14.01
C GLY A 35 9.38 3.68 13.45
N ALA A 36 8.47 3.62 12.50
CA ALA A 36 8.14 2.38 11.81
C ALA A 36 9.28 1.91 10.90
N ILE A 37 9.39 0.60 10.74
CA ILE A 37 10.23 -0.05 9.72
C ILE A 37 9.35 -0.23 8.49
N ILE A 38 9.72 0.38 7.36
CA ILE A 38 8.83 0.53 6.23
C ILE A 38 9.37 -0.19 4.98
N PHE A 39 8.48 -0.95 4.34
CA PHE A 39 8.69 -1.51 3.01
C PHE A 39 7.63 -0.93 2.07
N VAL A 40 8.06 -0.25 1.03
CA VAL A 40 7.20 0.34 -0.01
C VAL A 40 7.34 -0.45 -1.30
N GLY A 41 6.22 -0.80 -1.91
CA GLY A 41 6.17 -1.32 -3.28
C GLY A 41 5.39 -0.38 -4.18
N ASP A 42 5.95 -0.04 -5.34
CA ASP A 42 5.32 0.85 -6.32
C ASP A 42 5.87 0.64 -7.72
N LEU A 43 5.08 0.94 -8.75
CA LEU A 43 5.52 0.95 -10.15
C LEU A 43 6.52 2.08 -10.42
N LYS A 44 6.34 3.22 -9.74
CA LYS A 44 7.15 4.42 -9.94
C LYS A 44 8.52 4.31 -9.26
N PRO A 45 9.49 5.08 -9.72
CA PRO A 45 10.78 5.19 -9.05
C PRO A 45 10.66 5.69 -7.61
N ARG A 46 11.61 5.28 -6.78
CA ARG A 46 11.71 5.73 -5.39
C ARG A 46 11.71 7.26 -5.31
N PRO A 47 10.81 7.87 -4.52
CA PRO A 47 10.85 9.31 -4.26
C PRO A 47 12.17 9.74 -3.60
N LYS A 48 12.76 10.84 -4.10
CA LYS A 48 14.00 11.40 -3.52
C LYS A 48 13.82 11.84 -2.07
N SER A 49 12.59 12.15 -1.66
CA SER A 49 12.24 12.55 -0.29
C SER A 49 12.21 11.40 0.72
N PHE A 50 12.30 10.16 0.28
CA PHE A 50 12.29 9.02 1.19
C PHE A 50 13.66 8.83 1.84
N SER A 51 13.65 8.64 3.16
CA SER A 51 14.84 8.32 3.93
C SER A 51 15.46 6.99 3.47
N LYS A 52 16.79 6.90 3.56
CA LYS A 52 17.56 5.73 3.07
C LYS A 52 17.17 4.41 3.76
N ASN A 53 16.66 4.49 4.98
CA ASN A 53 16.23 3.32 5.77
C ASN A 53 14.92 2.69 5.30
N ILE A 54 14.15 3.38 4.44
CA ILE A 54 12.93 2.83 3.86
C ILE A 54 13.30 1.84 2.76
N VAL A 55 12.87 0.59 2.89
CA VAL A 55 13.04 -0.42 1.84
C VAL A 55 12.06 -0.10 0.72
N TYR A 56 12.54 -0.08 -0.51
CA TYR A 56 11.73 0.26 -1.67
C TYR A 56 11.88 -0.78 -2.78
N ARG A 57 10.76 -1.32 -3.24
CA ARG A 57 10.68 -2.22 -4.38
C ARG A 57 9.96 -1.54 -5.52
N GLN A 58 10.70 -1.16 -6.55
CA GLN A 58 10.13 -0.66 -7.79
C GLN A 58 9.69 -1.83 -8.67
N GLY A 59 8.49 -1.76 -9.21
CA GLY A 59 7.97 -2.71 -10.17
C GLY A 59 6.53 -3.14 -9.87
N ASP A 60 5.98 -3.96 -10.75
CA ASP A 60 4.62 -4.48 -10.62
C ASP A 60 4.52 -5.44 -9.42
N LEU A 61 3.69 -5.08 -8.46
CA LEU A 61 3.45 -5.87 -7.25
C LEU A 61 2.66 -7.17 -7.52
N ASN A 62 2.09 -7.34 -8.71
CA ASN A 62 1.55 -8.64 -9.11
C ASN A 62 2.64 -9.73 -9.10
N TYR A 63 3.90 -9.34 -9.27
CA TYR A 63 5.06 -10.24 -9.30
C TYR A 63 5.86 -10.28 -7.99
N ILE A 64 5.42 -9.56 -6.94
CA ILE A 64 6.06 -9.71 -5.62
C ILE A 64 5.89 -11.14 -5.13
N THR A 65 6.96 -11.71 -4.58
CA THR A 65 6.90 -13.10 -4.10
C THR A 65 6.38 -13.18 -2.67
N LYS A 66 5.89 -14.35 -2.32
CA LYS A 66 5.51 -14.67 -0.94
C LYS A 66 6.72 -14.54 -0.01
N GLU A 67 7.88 -14.99 -0.46
CA GLU A 67 9.15 -14.96 0.28
C GLU A 67 9.60 -13.52 0.55
N GLU A 68 9.44 -12.60 -0.39
CA GLU A 68 9.72 -11.17 -0.16
C GLU A 68 8.84 -10.61 0.97
N LEU A 69 7.54 -10.90 0.95
CA LEU A 69 6.59 -10.43 1.95
C LEU A 69 6.79 -11.11 3.31
N GLU A 70 6.98 -12.42 3.34
CA GLU A 70 7.26 -13.16 4.57
C GLU A 70 8.62 -12.77 5.17
N GLY A 71 9.63 -12.54 4.33
CA GLY A 71 10.95 -12.06 4.77
C GLY A 71 10.87 -10.67 5.42
N PHE A 72 10.02 -9.81 4.92
CA PHE A 72 9.73 -8.53 5.57
C PHE A 72 8.89 -8.71 6.83
N ASN A 73 7.96 -9.64 6.85
CA ASN A 73 7.11 -10.00 7.99
C ASN A 73 6.31 -8.81 8.55
N PRO A 74 5.39 -8.20 7.78
CA PRO A 74 4.70 -6.98 8.18
C PRO A 74 3.73 -7.19 9.36
N ASP A 75 3.69 -6.21 10.26
CA ASP A 75 2.65 -6.07 11.29
C ASP A 75 1.38 -5.41 10.71
N PHE A 76 1.56 -4.48 9.76
CA PHE A 76 0.50 -3.70 9.14
C PHE A 76 0.70 -3.62 7.63
N PHE A 77 -0.41 -3.63 6.90
CA PHE A 77 -0.41 -3.44 5.45
C PHE A 77 -1.36 -2.31 5.06
N PHE A 78 -0.84 -1.29 4.38
CA PHE A 78 -1.62 -0.24 3.73
C PHE A 78 -1.66 -0.49 2.24
N HIS A 79 -2.83 -0.78 1.71
CA HIS A 79 -3.02 -0.99 0.29
C HIS A 79 -3.57 0.27 -0.36
N LEU A 80 -2.66 1.04 -0.99
CA LEU A 80 -2.97 2.29 -1.67
C LEU A 80 -2.75 2.21 -3.18
N ALA A 81 -2.10 1.15 -3.65
CA ALA A 81 -1.85 0.96 -5.07
C ALA A 81 -3.17 0.81 -5.83
N ALA A 82 -3.39 1.68 -6.77
CA ALA A 82 -4.55 1.68 -7.66
C ALA A 82 -4.24 2.43 -8.95
N THR A 83 -4.95 2.09 -10.02
CA THR A 83 -5.03 2.92 -11.22
C THR A 83 -6.31 3.73 -11.20
N PHE A 84 -6.29 4.92 -11.82
CA PHE A 84 -7.43 5.82 -11.86
C PHE A 84 -8.16 5.70 -13.20
N GLU A 85 -9.47 5.94 -13.13
CA GLU A 85 -10.27 6.21 -14.31
C GLU A 85 -9.74 7.46 -15.03
N ARG A 86 -9.56 7.33 -16.35
CA ARG A 86 -9.27 8.45 -17.24
C ARG A 86 -10.55 8.87 -17.94
N SER A 87 -10.57 10.04 -18.56
CA SER A 87 -11.75 10.64 -19.16
C SER A 87 -12.44 9.84 -20.27
N GLU A 88 -11.82 8.77 -20.74
CA GLU A 88 -12.36 7.90 -21.78
C GLU A 88 -12.28 6.44 -21.37
N GLU A 89 -13.42 5.76 -21.36
CA GLU A 89 -13.47 4.32 -21.18
C GLU A 89 -12.95 3.63 -22.45
N SER A 90 -11.93 2.78 -22.26
CA SER A 90 -11.40 1.94 -23.33
C SER A 90 -11.23 0.52 -22.82
N PHE A 91 -11.12 -0.43 -23.76
CA PHE A 91 -10.83 -1.83 -23.42
C PHE A 91 -9.47 -1.96 -22.70
N GLU A 92 -8.48 -1.21 -23.16
CA GLU A 92 -7.14 -1.17 -22.55
C GLU A 92 -7.20 -0.65 -21.11
N PHE A 93 -7.97 0.41 -20.88
CA PHE A 93 -8.15 0.95 -19.52
C PHE A 93 -8.88 -0.03 -18.61
N TRP A 94 -9.90 -0.73 -19.13
CA TRP A 94 -10.63 -1.74 -18.35
C TRP A 94 -9.71 -2.88 -17.93
N ASN A 95 -8.86 -3.35 -18.84
CA ASN A 95 -7.87 -4.39 -18.55
C ASN A 95 -6.82 -3.91 -17.54
N GLU A 96 -6.31 -2.71 -17.68
CA GLU A 96 -5.39 -2.07 -16.73
C GLU A 96 -6.02 -1.96 -15.33
N ASN A 97 -7.28 -1.53 -15.26
CA ASN A 97 -8.05 -1.43 -14.03
C ASN A 97 -8.19 -2.81 -13.34
N TYR A 98 -8.52 -3.84 -14.11
CA TYR A 98 -8.59 -5.20 -13.58
C TYR A 98 -7.25 -5.68 -13.03
N GLU A 99 -6.17 -5.54 -13.79
CA GLU A 99 -4.83 -5.98 -13.40
C GLU A 99 -4.30 -5.24 -12.16
N HIS A 100 -4.46 -3.94 -12.10
CA HIS A 100 -3.87 -3.09 -11.06
C HIS A 100 -4.78 -2.78 -9.87
N ASN A 101 -6.06 -3.05 -9.96
CA ASN A 101 -6.97 -2.86 -8.84
C ASN A 101 -7.51 -4.20 -8.29
N VAL A 102 -8.11 -5.01 -9.14
CA VAL A 102 -8.76 -6.26 -8.69
C VAL A 102 -7.74 -7.37 -8.46
N LYS A 103 -7.00 -7.72 -9.51
CA LYS A 103 -6.03 -8.82 -9.49
C LYS A 103 -4.89 -8.57 -8.52
N LEU A 104 -4.36 -7.35 -8.50
CA LEU A 104 -3.31 -6.96 -7.56
C LEU A 104 -3.75 -7.12 -6.11
N SER A 105 -4.95 -6.64 -5.77
CA SER A 105 -5.50 -6.77 -4.42
C SER A 105 -5.62 -8.24 -4.02
N HIS A 106 -6.14 -9.08 -4.91
CA HIS A 106 -6.25 -10.52 -4.68
C HIS A 106 -4.87 -11.18 -4.46
N HIS A 107 -3.89 -10.87 -5.31
CA HIS A 107 -2.55 -11.42 -5.18
C HIS A 107 -1.86 -11.04 -3.86
N LEU A 108 -1.92 -9.77 -3.49
CA LEU A 108 -1.31 -9.30 -2.24
C LEU A 108 -1.98 -9.94 -1.02
N MET A 109 -3.30 -9.96 -0.98
CA MET A 109 -4.03 -10.56 0.14
C MET A 109 -3.79 -12.07 0.24
N THR A 110 -3.72 -12.77 -0.88
CA THR A 110 -3.42 -14.21 -0.91
C THR A 110 -2.02 -14.50 -0.36
N LYS A 111 -1.02 -13.71 -0.76
CA LYS A 111 0.36 -13.87 -0.28
C LYS A 111 0.55 -13.51 1.19
N LEU A 112 -0.24 -12.58 1.70
CA LEU A 112 -0.22 -12.15 3.10
C LEU A 112 -1.09 -13.01 4.03
N ARG A 113 -1.95 -13.86 3.47
CA ARG A 113 -2.93 -14.66 4.21
C ARG A 113 -2.35 -15.45 5.39
N ASN A 114 -1.16 -15.98 5.22
CA ASN A 114 -0.50 -16.81 6.23
C ASN A 114 0.58 -16.05 7.01
N CYS A 115 0.67 -14.74 6.83
CA CYS A 115 1.61 -13.91 7.56
C CYS A 115 1.14 -13.75 9.00
N LYS A 116 1.72 -14.51 9.91
CA LYS A 116 1.30 -14.57 11.33
C LYS A 116 1.51 -13.27 12.09
N SER A 117 2.44 -12.42 11.65
CA SER A 117 2.68 -11.11 12.25
C SER A 117 1.63 -10.08 11.90
N LEU A 118 0.93 -10.26 10.79
CA LEU A 118 -0.01 -9.28 10.24
C LEU A 118 -1.23 -9.12 11.17
N LYS A 119 -1.38 -7.91 11.72
CA LYS A 119 -2.45 -7.56 12.66
C LYS A 119 -3.60 -6.84 12.00
N LYS A 120 -3.31 -6.01 11.00
CA LYS A 120 -4.32 -5.21 10.33
C LYS A 120 -3.93 -4.90 8.88
N VAL A 121 -4.93 -4.90 8.02
CA VAL A 121 -4.87 -4.40 6.66
C VAL A 121 -5.76 -3.16 6.55
N ILE A 122 -5.24 -2.10 5.96
CA ILE A 122 -5.95 -0.88 5.67
C ILE A 122 -6.04 -0.76 4.14
N PHE A 123 -7.24 -0.77 3.61
CA PHE A 123 -7.52 -0.65 2.19
C PHE A 123 -8.07 0.75 1.89
N ALA A 124 -7.43 1.45 0.95
CA ALA A 124 -7.95 2.73 0.47
C ALA A 124 -9.12 2.49 -0.48
N SER A 125 -10.32 2.73 0.01
CA SER A 125 -11.56 2.67 -0.76
C SER A 125 -11.78 4.00 -1.51
N SER A 126 -12.97 4.19 -2.05
CA SER A 126 -13.36 5.39 -2.80
C SER A 126 -14.73 5.88 -2.33
N TYR A 127 -14.95 7.19 -2.38
CA TYR A 127 -16.28 7.75 -2.18
C TYR A 127 -17.26 7.34 -3.29
N LEU A 128 -16.76 6.91 -4.44
CA LEU A 128 -17.57 6.44 -5.57
C LEU A 128 -18.36 5.15 -5.29
N ILE A 129 -18.09 4.48 -4.17
CA ILE A 129 -18.92 3.34 -3.73
C ILE A 129 -20.28 3.78 -3.17
N TYR A 130 -20.43 5.06 -2.84
CA TYR A 130 -21.68 5.63 -2.36
C TYR A 130 -22.46 6.24 -3.53
N ASP A 131 -23.74 5.90 -3.61
CA ASP A 131 -24.63 6.52 -4.60
C ASP A 131 -24.84 8.00 -4.23
N PRO A 132 -24.51 8.96 -5.12
CA PRO A 132 -24.71 10.37 -4.83
C PRO A 132 -26.19 10.79 -4.78
N GLN A 133 -27.13 9.89 -5.12
CA GLN A 133 -28.57 10.13 -5.08
C GLN A 133 -29.26 9.59 -3.81
N LEU A 134 -28.50 9.00 -2.89
CA LEU A 134 -29.03 8.54 -1.61
C LEU A 134 -28.93 9.60 -0.53
#